data_ca18854b36b72329271182a96ac90c78
#
_entry.id   ca18854b36b72329271182a96ac90c78
#
_cell.length_a   1.000
_cell.length_b   1.000
_cell.length_c   1.000
_cell.angle_alpha   90.00
_cell.angle_beta   90.00
_cell.angle_gamma   90.00
#
_symmetry.space_group_name_H-M   'P 1'
#
loop_
_entity.id
_entity.type
_entity.pdbx_description
1 polymer ?
#
loop_
_entity_poly.entity_id
_entity_poly.type
_entity_poly.pdbx_seq_one_letter_code
_entity_poly.pdbx_strand_id
1 'polypeptide(L)'
;TAKQDAFEKIEVTARKRTESLFESPTAITSIGANLIDKANMGNLEDIGKYVPNLNITRYGVGNAAHASVFIRGIGLQDHIITTDPGVGVYLDGVYLGRQMGSNLSLPNVERVEVLRGPQGTLYGRNTLGGAVNVITKQPGDEGILTTTAKVGSRGRVAGDIYFNNA
;
A
#
# COMPACT_ATOMS: atom_id res chain seq x y z
N THR A 1 -16.62 8.98 35.61
CA THR A 1 -17.13 8.36 34.35
C THR A 1 -15.92 8.22 33.43
N ALA A 2 -15.33 7.00 33.44
CA ALA A 2 -14.23 6.67 32.55
C ALA A 2 -14.76 6.75 31.11
N LYS A 3 -14.16 7.60 30.28
CA LYS A 3 -14.27 7.49 28.82
C LYS A 3 -13.75 6.09 28.47
N GLN A 4 -14.62 5.20 28.04
CA GLN A 4 -14.23 4.04 27.28
C GLN A 4 -13.48 4.59 26.06
N ASP A 5 -12.18 4.32 25.99
CA ASP A 5 -11.41 4.52 24.78
C ASP A 5 -12.09 3.66 23.72
N ALA A 6 -12.84 4.33 22.84
CA ALA A 6 -13.42 3.67 21.69
C ALA A 6 -12.23 3.16 20.86
N PHE A 7 -12.08 1.84 20.78
CA PHE A 7 -11.11 1.25 19.86
C PHE A 7 -11.36 1.85 18.48
N GLU A 8 -10.34 2.45 17.91
CA GLU A 8 -10.42 3.03 16.58
C GLU A 8 -10.89 1.92 15.62
N LYS A 9 -12.09 2.06 15.07
CA LYS A 9 -12.67 1.07 14.17
C LYS A 9 -11.92 1.15 12.85
N ILE A 10 -10.99 0.24 12.65
CA ILE A 10 -10.25 0.15 11.39
C ILE A 10 -11.17 -0.52 10.36
N GLU A 11 -11.60 0.26 9.38
CA GLU A 11 -12.35 -0.23 8.24
C GLU A 11 -11.42 -0.63 7.10
N VAL A 12 -11.73 -1.74 6.45
CA VAL A 12 -10.99 -2.28 5.31
C VAL A 12 -11.93 -2.53 4.15
N THR A 13 -11.41 -2.37 2.93
CA THR A 13 -12.14 -2.64 1.70
C THR A 13 -11.59 -3.84 0.94
N ALA A 14 -10.72 -4.59 1.59
CA ALA A 14 -9.98 -5.71 1.03
C ALA A 14 -10.86 -6.81 0.41
N ARG A 15 -12.10 -6.97 0.86
CA ARG A 15 -13.07 -7.91 0.26
C ARG A 15 -14.03 -7.22 -0.72
N LYS A 16 -13.67 -6.08 -1.29
CA LYS A 16 -14.48 -5.25 -2.19
C LYS A 16 -15.80 -4.78 -1.53
N ARG A 17 -15.82 -4.70 -0.21
CA ARG A 17 -16.88 -4.13 0.61
C ARG A 17 -16.24 -3.56 1.87
N THR A 18 -16.79 -2.48 2.37
CA THR A 18 -16.36 -1.88 3.64
C THR A 18 -16.78 -2.79 4.79
N GLU A 19 -15.81 -3.29 5.54
CA GLU A 19 -16.03 -4.13 6.71
C GLU A 19 -15.00 -3.81 7.80
N SER A 20 -15.31 -4.18 9.04
CA SER A 20 -14.34 -4.06 10.13
C SER A 20 -13.19 -5.07 9.93
N LEU A 21 -11.96 -4.62 10.17
CA LEU A 21 -10.78 -5.48 10.12
C LEU A 21 -10.96 -6.75 10.98
N PHE A 22 -11.61 -6.60 12.14
CA PHE A 22 -11.82 -7.69 13.11
C PHE A 22 -12.89 -8.71 12.67
N GLU A 23 -13.77 -8.34 11.75
CA GLU A 23 -14.83 -9.21 11.23
C GLU A 23 -14.39 -9.96 9.98
N SER A 24 -13.25 -9.58 9.40
CA SER A 24 -12.74 -10.24 8.20
C SER A 24 -12.10 -11.58 8.54
N PRO A 25 -12.54 -12.69 7.91
CA PRO A 25 -11.93 -14.00 8.10
C PRO A 25 -10.56 -14.13 7.42
N THR A 26 -10.15 -13.12 6.67
CA THR A 26 -8.89 -13.10 5.93
C THR A 26 -7.79 -12.46 6.77
N ALA A 27 -6.56 -12.97 6.67
CA ALA A 27 -5.41 -12.37 7.32
C ALA A 27 -5.01 -11.05 6.65
N ILE A 28 -5.63 -9.96 7.10
CA ILE A 28 -5.41 -8.60 6.59
C ILE A 28 -4.54 -7.81 7.57
N THR A 29 -3.64 -7.00 7.03
CA THR A 29 -2.95 -5.94 7.78
C THR A 29 -3.25 -4.62 7.09
N SER A 30 -3.73 -3.64 7.83
CA SER A 30 -3.99 -2.28 7.34
C SER A 30 -3.00 -1.31 7.97
N ILE A 31 -2.33 -0.52 7.13
CA ILE A 31 -1.40 0.55 7.52
C ILE A 31 -2.04 1.87 7.11
N GLY A 32 -2.53 2.63 8.07
CA GLY A 32 -3.19 3.91 7.83
C GLY A 32 -2.23 5.07 7.64
N ALA A 33 -2.76 6.19 7.11
CA ALA A 33 -2.00 7.42 6.83
C ALA A 33 -1.19 7.92 8.03
N ASN A 34 -1.74 7.89 9.23
CA ASN A 34 -1.06 8.31 10.45
C ASN A 34 0.26 7.56 10.69
N LEU A 35 0.30 6.26 10.44
CA LEU A 35 1.51 5.47 10.58
C LEU A 35 2.47 5.72 9.42
N ILE A 36 1.95 5.85 8.21
CA ILE A 36 2.74 6.19 7.01
C ILE A 36 3.50 7.51 7.24
N ASP A 37 2.80 8.53 7.71
CA ASP A 37 3.37 9.86 7.96
C ASP A 37 4.39 9.83 9.13
N LYS A 38 4.02 9.24 10.28
CA LYS A 38 4.90 9.15 11.46
C LYS A 38 6.19 8.37 11.20
N ALA A 39 6.10 7.30 10.41
CA ALA A 39 7.24 6.48 10.06
C ALA A 39 8.00 7.01 8.82
N ASN A 40 7.54 8.13 8.23
CA ASN A 40 8.11 8.75 7.03
C ASN A 40 8.27 7.74 5.88
N MET A 41 7.25 6.93 5.65
CA MET A 41 7.22 5.96 4.57
C MET A 41 7.03 6.70 3.24
N GLY A 42 8.00 6.62 2.36
CA GLY A 42 7.97 7.31 1.07
C GLY A 42 7.40 6.47 -0.07
N ASN A 43 7.54 5.15 0.02
CA ASN A 43 7.20 4.22 -1.04
C ASN A 43 6.59 2.94 -0.48
N LEU A 44 5.98 2.16 -1.36
CA LEU A 44 5.40 0.86 -1.01
C LEU A 44 6.44 -0.11 -0.38
N GLU A 45 7.72 -0.01 -0.77
CA GLU A 45 8.81 -0.80 -0.18
C GLU A 45 8.92 -0.59 1.34
N ASP A 46 8.67 0.63 1.83
CA ASP A 46 8.74 0.91 3.27
C ASP A 46 7.66 0.17 4.06
N ILE A 47 6.50 -0.10 3.48
CA ILE A 47 5.42 -0.90 4.07
C ILE A 47 5.89 -2.31 4.42
N GLY A 48 6.77 -2.90 3.60
CA GLY A 48 7.33 -4.25 3.84
C GLY A 48 8.03 -4.39 5.20
N LYS A 49 8.52 -3.29 5.77
CA LYS A 49 9.19 -3.28 7.09
C LYS A 49 8.23 -3.42 8.27
N TYR A 50 6.95 -3.14 8.04
CA TYR A 50 5.91 -3.09 9.09
C TYR A 50 4.89 -4.21 8.99
N VAL A 51 4.86 -4.96 7.87
CA VAL A 51 3.92 -6.06 7.66
C VAL A 51 4.64 -7.40 7.74
N PRO A 52 4.29 -8.27 8.69
CA PRO A 52 4.90 -9.59 8.80
C PRO A 52 4.72 -10.42 7.53
N ASN A 53 5.80 -11.11 7.12
CA ASN A 53 5.85 -11.95 5.93
C ASN A 53 5.60 -11.24 4.58
N LEU A 54 5.63 -9.93 4.57
CA LEU A 54 5.69 -9.11 3.36
C LEU A 54 7.13 -8.69 3.13
N ASN A 55 7.67 -9.01 1.97
CA ASN A 55 8.97 -8.53 1.52
C ASN A 55 8.77 -7.80 0.20
N ILE A 56 9.19 -6.53 0.18
CA ILE A 56 9.16 -5.71 -1.03
C ILE A 56 10.58 -5.24 -1.28
N THR A 57 11.13 -5.62 -2.42
CA THR A 57 12.50 -5.27 -2.80
C THR A 57 12.51 -4.61 -4.16
N ARG A 58 13.42 -3.66 -4.32
CA ARG A 58 13.71 -3.10 -5.64
C ARG A 58 14.59 -4.08 -6.40
N TYR A 59 14.24 -4.34 -7.63
CA TYR A 59 15.03 -5.17 -8.50
C TYR A 59 15.33 -4.44 -9.81
N GLY A 60 16.56 -4.60 -10.29
CA GLY A 60 17.02 -3.99 -11.53
C GLY A 60 17.88 -2.74 -11.33
N VAL A 61 18.84 -2.58 -12.23
CA VAL A 61 19.78 -1.46 -12.22
C VAL A 61 19.07 -0.20 -12.71
N GLY A 62 18.99 0.81 -11.87
CA GLY A 62 18.62 2.18 -12.27
C GLY A 62 17.12 2.50 -12.30
N ASN A 63 16.23 1.58 -11.92
CA ASN A 63 14.80 1.91 -11.93
C ASN A 63 14.15 1.72 -10.55
N ALA A 64 14.00 2.82 -9.81
CA ALA A 64 13.37 2.85 -8.50
C ALA A 64 11.85 2.56 -8.50
N ALA A 65 11.24 2.54 -9.69
CA ALA A 65 9.80 2.32 -9.85
C ALA A 65 9.39 0.83 -9.85
N HIS A 66 10.35 -0.08 -9.94
CA HIS A 66 10.07 -1.52 -9.92
C HIS A 66 10.12 -2.04 -8.49
N ALA A 67 9.14 -2.83 -8.10
CA ALA A 67 9.13 -3.56 -6.84
C ALA A 67 8.74 -5.02 -7.06
N SER A 68 9.58 -5.92 -6.55
CA SER A 68 9.26 -7.33 -6.41
C SER A 68 8.56 -7.53 -5.07
N VAL A 69 7.32 -7.98 -5.11
CA VAL A 69 6.49 -8.19 -3.92
C VAL A 69 6.38 -9.67 -3.62
N PHE A 70 6.75 -10.04 -2.40
CA PHE A 70 6.65 -11.41 -1.89
C PHE A 70 5.80 -11.44 -0.63
N ILE A 71 4.82 -12.34 -0.59
CA ILE A 71 4.04 -12.61 0.62
C ILE A 71 4.23 -14.09 0.96
N ARG A 72 4.71 -14.38 2.18
CA ARG A 72 5.01 -15.74 2.65
C ARG A 72 5.91 -16.52 1.70
N GLY A 73 6.87 -15.84 1.06
CA GLY A 73 7.80 -16.41 0.09
C GLY A 73 7.24 -16.59 -1.32
N ILE A 74 5.94 -16.34 -1.54
CA ILE A 74 5.33 -16.38 -2.87
C ILE A 74 5.44 -15.00 -3.50
N GLY A 75 6.07 -14.91 -4.65
CA GLY A 75 6.27 -13.68 -5.40
C GLY A 75 7.07 -13.96 -6.66
N LEU A 76 7.45 -12.92 -7.38
CA LEU A 76 8.28 -13.01 -8.57
C LEU A 76 9.39 -11.99 -8.50
N GLN A 77 10.61 -12.45 -8.71
CA GLN A 77 11.79 -11.58 -8.75
C GLN A 77 12.08 -11.06 -10.16
N ASP A 78 11.71 -11.84 -11.15
CA ASP A 78 12.01 -11.55 -12.55
C ASP A 78 10.91 -10.71 -13.20
N HIS A 79 11.31 -9.59 -13.83
CA HIS A 79 10.40 -8.65 -14.47
C HIS A 79 10.23 -8.90 -15.97
N ILE A 80 10.42 -10.14 -16.42
CA ILE A 80 10.24 -10.51 -17.82
C ILE A 80 8.76 -10.34 -18.19
N ILE A 81 8.53 -9.82 -19.38
CA ILE A 81 7.19 -9.48 -19.88
C ILE A 81 6.25 -10.71 -20.00
N THR A 82 6.83 -11.90 -20.03
CA THR A 82 6.13 -13.17 -20.17
C THR A 82 5.79 -13.85 -18.84
N THR A 83 6.24 -13.28 -17.70
CA THR A 83 6.00 -13.87 -16.39
C THR A 83 4.97 -13.06 -15.60
N ASP A 84 4.06 -13.76 -14.95
CA ASP A 84 3.03 -13.17 -14.11
C ASP A 84 3.47 -13.15 -12.62
N PRO A 85 3.22 -12.06 -11.89
CA PRO A 85 3.55 -11.98 -10.47
C PRO A 85 2.68 -12.93 -9.64
N GLY A 86 3.24 -13.43 -8.54
CA GLY A 86 2.50 -14.27 -7.57
C GLY A 86 1.69 -13.45 -6.56
N VAL A 87 1.92 -12.12 -6.49
CA VAL A 87 1.22 -11.17 -5.62
C VAL A 87 0.66 -10.05 -6.46
N GLY A 88 -0.62 -9.78 -6.33
CA GLY A 88 -1.30 -8.67 -7.02
C GLY A 88 -1.08 -7.35 -6.30
N VAL A 89 -0.75 -6.29 -7.03
CA VAL A 89 -0.70 -4.92 -6.53
C VAL A 89 -1.85 -4.14 -7.16
N TYR A 90 -2.58 -3.42 -6.34
CA TYR A 90 -3.77 -2.66 -6.74
C TYR A 90 -3.65 -1.21 -6.25
N LEU A 91 -4.14 -0.29 -7.06
CA LEU A 91 -4.35 1.11 -6.69
C LEU A 91 -5.83 1.42 -6.84
N ASP A 92 -6.49 1.76 -5.74
CA ASP A 92 -7.94 2.00 -5.68
C ASP A 92 -8.79 0.90 -6.33
N GLY A 93 -8.34 -0.36 -6.14
CA GLY A 93 -8.98 -1.54 -6.71
C GLY A 93 -8.62 -1.83 -8.16
N VAL A 94 -7.83 -0.97 -8.82
CA VAL A 94 -7.34 -1.21 -10.19
C VAL A 94 -6.06 -2.03 -10.14
N TYR A 95 -6.05 -3.16 -10.83
CA TYR A 95 -4.91 -4.05 -10.90
C TYR A 95 -3.74 -3.42 -11.67
N LEU A 96 -2.59 -3.34 -11.04
CA LEU A 96 -1.34 -2.97 -11.69
C LEU A 96 -0.72 -4.24 -12.31
N GLY A 97 -1.06 -4.50 -13.53
CA GLY A 97 -0.76 -5.74 -14.24
C GLY A 97 0.73 -6.04 -14.45
N ARG A 98 1.60 -5.09 -14.10
CA ARG A 98 3.05 -5.24 -14.23
C ARG A 98 3.75 -4.72 -12.99
N GLN A 99 4.87 -5.33 -12.65
CA GLN A 99 5.74 -4.86 -11.56
C GLN A 99 6.42 -3.52 -11.89
N MET A 100 6.45 -3.14 -13.15
CA MET A 100 6.84 -1.80 -13.59
C MET A 100 5.88 -0.76 -13.02
N GLY A 101 6.38 0.20 -12.23
CA GLY A 101 5.55 1.21 -11.57
C GLY A 101 4.86 0.74 -10.30
N SER A 102 5.08 -0.51 -9.85
CA SER A 102 4.45 -1.03 -8.63
C SER A 102 5.04 -0.49 -7.33
N ASN A 103 6.21 0.14 -7.37
CA ASN A 103 6.75 0.85 -6.21
C ASN A 103 6.10 2.24 -6.09
N LEU A 104 4.82 2.24 -5.72
CA LEU A 104 4.02 3.44 -5.62
C LEU A 104 4.56 4.39 -4.55
N SER A 105 4.54 5.67 -4.87
CA SER A 105 4.76 6.74 -3.90
C SER A 105 3.53 6.92 -3.01
N LEU A 106 3.73 7.17 -1.71
CA LEU A 106 2.66 7.16 -0.71
C LEU A 106 2.16 8.55 -0.21
N PRO A 107 2.48 9.70 -0.84
CA PRO A 107 2.17 11.01 -0.24
C PRO A 107 0.68 11.32 -0.14
N ASN A 108 -0.16 10.67 -0.92
CA ASN A 108 -1.61 10.86 -0.93
C ASN A 108 -2.38 9.57 -0.64
N VAL A 109 -1.80 8.70 0.17
CA VAL A 109 -2.42 7.41 0.53
C VAL A 109 -3.20 7.57 1.82
N GLU A 110 -4.41 7.04 1.85
CA GLU A 110 -5.24 6.92 3.04
C GLU A 110 -4.80 5.72 3.87
N ARG A 111 -4.64 4.57 3.21
CA ARG A 111 -4.16 3.34 3.82
C ARG A 111 -3.63 2.35 2.79
N VAL A 112 -2.83 1.40 3.26
CA VAL A 112 -2.39 0.24 2.48
C VAL A 112 -2.92 -1.01 3.17
N GLU A 113 -3.64 -1.84 2.44
CA GLU A 113 -4.18 -3.12 2.89
C GLU A 113 -3.38 -4.27 2.30
N VAL A 114 -2.87 -5.15 3.15
CA VAL A 114 -2.11 -6.34 2.74
C VAL A 114 -2.90 -7.58 3.12
N LEU A 115 -3.38 -8.30 2.10
CA LEU A 115 -4.09 -9.57 2.23
C LEU A 115 -3.11 -10.71 2.03
N ARG A 116 -2.97 -11.55 3.04
CA ARG A 116 -2.01 -12.66 3.03
C ARG A 116 -2.70 -13.99 2.77
N GLY A 117 -2.29 -14.66 1.72
CA GLY A 117 -2.84 -15.92 1.25
C GLY A 117 -3.64 -15.77 -0.05
N PRO A 118 -4.08 -16.87 -0.68
CA PRO A 118 -4.73 -16.86 -1.98
C PRO A 118 -5.98 -15.97 -2.02
N GLN A 119 -6.04 -15.05 -2.99
CA GLN A 119 -7.14 -14.10 -3.17
C GLN A 119 -7.79 -14.22 -4.57
N GLY A 120 -7.60 -15.35 -5.26
CA GLY A 120 -8.01 -15.51 -6.66
C GLY A 120 -9.50 -15.28 -6.93
N THR A 121 -10.38 -15.62 -5.98
CA THR A 121 -11.85 -15.46 -6.13
C THR A 121 -12.30 -14.00 -6.17
N LEU A 122 -11.60 -13.09 -5.47
CA LEU A 122 -11.98 -11.68 -5.34
C LEU A 122 -11.12 -10.75 -6.20
N TYR A 123 -9.84 -11.05 -6.29
CA TYR A 123 -8.85 -10.22 -6.94
C TYR A 123 -8.41 -10.76 -8.30
N GLY A 124 -8.80 -12.00 -8.63
CA GLY A 124 -8.49 -12.61 -9.91
C GLY A 124 -7.10 -13.24 -9.97
N ARG A 125 -6.55 -13.34 -11.18
CA ARG A 125 -5.25 -13.97 -11.42
C ARG A 125 -4.11 -13.26 -10.69
N ASN A 126 -2.99 -13.95 -10.52
CA ASN A 126 -1.76 -13.39 -9.98
C ASN A 126 -1.83 -12.99 -8.50
N THR A 127 -2.68 -13.67 -7.73
CA THR A 127 -2.88 -13.41 -6.29
C THR A 127 -2.74 -14.68 -5.45
N LEU A 128 -1.81 -15.54 -5.83
CA LEU A 128 -1.55 -16.81 -5.15
C LEU A 128 -0.96 -16.60 -3.75
N GLY A 129 -0.01 -15.66 -3.63
CA GLY A 129 0.59 -15.28 -2.35
C GLY A 129 -0.27 -14.29 -1.56
N GLY A 130 -1.07 -13.51 -2.27
CA GLY A 130 -1.90 -12.47 -1.69
C GLY A 130 -2.08 -11.25 -2.58
N ALA A 131 -2.56 -10.17 -1.98
CA ALA A 131 -2.76 -8.89 -2.65
C ALA A 131 -2.31 -7.73 -1.77
N VAL A 132 -1.79 -6.68 -2.39
CA VAL A 132 -1.50 -5.39 -1.77
C VAL A 132 -2.40 -4.35 -2.44
N ASN A 133 -3.27 -3.72 -1.67
CA ASN A 133 -4.19 -2.71 -2.15
C ASN A 133 -3.84 -1.36 -1.53
N VAL A 134 -3.47 -0.41 -2.36
CA VAL A 134 -3.16 0.97 -1.97
C VAL A 134 -4.41 1.80 -2.22
N ILE A 135 -4.92 2.45 -1.18
CA ILE A 135 -6.12 3.27 -1.23
C ILE A 135 -5.72 4.72 -1.06
N THR A 136 -6.06 5.55 -2.03
CA THR A 136 -5.78 6.99 -1.99
C THR A 136 -6.83 7.73 -1.18
N LYS A 137 -6.45 8.91 -0.67
CA LYS A 137 -7.38 9.81 -0.01
C LYS A 137 -8.44 10.28 -1.01
N GLN A 138 -9.70 10.13 -0.61
CA GLN A 138 -10.80 10.63 -1.42
C GLN A 138 -10.87 12.17 -1.35
N PRO A 139 -11.28 12.83 -2.43
CA PRO A 139 -11.59 14.25 -2.39
C PRO A 139 -12.66 14.53 -1.32
N GLY A 140 -12.42 15.50 -0.46
CA GLY A 140 -13.37 15.95 0.56
C GLY A 140 -13.98 17.29 0.17
N ASP A 141 -15.07 17.66 0.84
CA ASP A 141 -15.80 18.90 0.60
C ASP A 141 -15.06 20.16 1.12
N GLU A 142 -13.95 19.97 1.85
CA GLU A 142 -13.15 21.06 2.40
C GLU A 142 -11.92 21.31 1.52
N GLY A 143 -11.65 22.59 1.23
CA GLY A 143 -10.41 23.01 0.57
C GLY A 143 -9.23 22.80 1.50
N ILE A 144 -8.36 21.84 1.16
CA ILE A 144 -7.16 21.53 1.94
C ILE A 144 -5.93 21.74 1.07
N LEU A 145 -4.98 22.53 1.57
CA LEU A 145 -3.64 22.68 1.00
C LEU A 145 -2.63 22.10 2.00
N THR A 146 -1.98 21.04 1.63
CA THR A 146 -0.89 20.47 2.42
C THR A 146 0.42 20.63 1.66
N THR A 147 1.40 21.26 2.31
CA THR A 147 2.74 21.41 1.77
C THR A 147 3.72 20.72 2.71
N THR A 148 4.51 19.79 2.17
CA THR A 148 5.53 19.08 2.93
C THR A 148 6.90 19.37 2.33
N ALA A 149 7.85 19.80 3.17
CA ALA A 149 9.24 19.95 2.80
C ALA A 149 10.09 18.94 3.59
N LYS A 150 10.93 18.19 2.89
CA LYS A 150 11.82 17.19 3.49
C LYS A 150 13.27 17.53 3.17
N VAL A 151 14.09 17.63 4.20
CA VAL A 151 15.54 17.82 4.05
C VAL A 151 16.24 16.59 4.62
N GLY A 152 17.19 16.06 3.89
CA GLY A 152 17.89 14.84 4.27
C GLY A 152 19.41 14.97 4.15
N SER A 153 20.11 13.94 4.60
CA SER A 153 21.56 13.82 4.43
C SER A 153 21.96 13.80 2.95
N ARG A 154 23.21 14.12 2.66
CA ARG A 154 23.77 14.19 1.29
C ARG A 154 23.10 15.23 0.38
N GLY A 155 22.58 16.33 0.95
CA GLY A 155 21.95 17.40 0.18
C GLY A 155 20.59 17.04 -0.43
N ARG A 156 19.92 16.01 0.08
CA ARG A 156 18.58 15.64 -0.39
C ARG A 156 17.56 16.69 0.05
N VAL A 157 16.87 17.27 -0.91
CA VAL A 157 15.71 18.13 -0.69
C VAL A 157 14.54 17.54 -1.49
N ALA A 158 13.40 17.40 -0.85
CA ALA A 158 12.17 16.97 -1.51
C ALA A 158 11.01 17.83 -1.00
N GLY A 159 10.02 18.06 -1.86
CA GLY A 159 8.82 18.79 -1.50
C GLY A 159 7.61 18.19 -2.20
N ASP A 160 6.50 18.12 -1.46
CA ASP A 160 5.22 17.64 -1.96
C ASP A 160 4.17 18.73 -1.69
N ILE A 161 3.31 18.97 -2.67
CA ILE A 161 2.16 19.88 -2.53
C ILE A 161 0.91 19.05 -2.86
N TYR A 162 0.01 18.98 -1.90
CA TYR A 162 -1.30 18.36 -2.08
C TYR A 162 -2.37 19.44 -1.95
N PHE A 163 -3.21 19.54 -2.96
CA PHE A 163 -4.33 20.46 -3.00
C PHE A 163 -5.61 19.66 -3.22
N ASN A 164 -6.59 19.85 -2.36
CA ASN A 164 -7.94 19.33 -2.51
C ASN A 164 -8.92 20.51 -2.48
N ASN A 165 -9.83 20.55 -3.42
CA ASN A 165 -10.93 21.52 -3.47
C ASN A 165 -12.18 20.80 -3.98
N ALA A 166 -13.32 21.09 -3.37
CA ALA A 166 -14.62 20.59 -3.81
C ALA A 166 -15.16 21.44 -4.99
#